data_a0fa0986f21ddb9710447bc096bf14a6
#
_entry.id   a0fa0986f21ddb9710447bc096bf14a6
#
_cell.length_a   1.000
_cell.length_b   1.000
_cell.length_c   1.000
_cell.angle_alpha   90.00
_cell.angle_beta   90.00
_cell.angle_gamma   90.00
#
_symmetry.space_group_name_H-M   'P 1'
#
loop_
_entity.id
_entity.type
_entity.pdbx_description
1 polymer ?
#
loop_
_entity_poly.entity_id
_entity_poly.type
_entity_poly.pdbx_seq_one_letter_code
_entity_poly.pdbx_strand_id
1 'polypeptide(L)'
;LPRDSRVDLRDMGNRDIGKFRSSEVIITRMSEIKPRIHRAVFRCENCGHQIETIQSNEYELKEPLKCPDETGCGESAGRSGGTRFELALEISRLVNNQWLEVQEIPENVPSGAQPSRGHVLIEGDLVNKHLPGQRAILNVIPVVHSEYKRNKKTPMFDIVYHLVSSEFETTPFTEIRISDEDKEAILEISSEPNLMKL
;
A
#
# COMPACT_ATOMS: atom_id res chain seq x y z
N LEU A 1 -19.26 8.76 -3.97
CA LEU A 1 -18.51 8.27 -5.16
C LEU A 1 -19.51 7.91 -6.26
N PRO A 2 -19.17 8.12 -7.55
CA PRO A 2 -20.01 7.68 -8.65
C PRO A 2 -20.27 6.17 -8.55
N ARG A 3 -21.49 5.72 -8.85
CA ARG A 3 -21.86 4.29 -8.80
C ARG A 3 -20.96 3.42 -9.71
N ASP A 4 -20.46 3.98 -10.80
CA ASP A 4 -19.59 3.31 -11.77
C ASP A 4 -18.16 3.06 -11.27
N SER A 5 -17.75 3.62 -10.12
CA SER A 5 -16.45 3.37 -9.52
C SER A 5 -16.42 2.13 -8.61
N ARG A 6 -17.59 1.61 -8.22
CA ARG A 6 -17.70 0.45 -7.33
C ARG A 6 -17.55 -0.84 -8.16
N VAL A 7 -16.53 -1.62 -7.84
CA VAL A 7 -16.20 -2.86 -8.54
C VAL A 7 -15.79 -3.90 -7.51
N ASP A 8 -16.31 -5.10 -7.62
CA ASP A 8 -15.88 -6.20 -6.74
C ASP A 8 -14.44 -6.58 -7.03
N LEU A 9 -13.73 -7.02 -6.00
CA LEU A 9 -12.30 -7.33 -6.10
C LEU A 9 -12.00 -8.36 -7.20
N ARG A 10 -12.90 -9.34 -7.40
CA ARG A 10 -12.78 -10.38 -8.43
C ARG A 10 -12.92 -9.85 -9.86
N ASP A 11 -13.67 -8.77 -10.05
CA ASP A 11 -13.95 -8.18 -11.35
C ASP A 11 -12.94 -7.12 -11.75
N MET A 12 -12.06 -6.72 -10.79
CA MET A 12 -10.96 -5.80 -11.08
C MET A 12 -9.91 -6.48 -11.96
N GLY A 13 -9.74 -5.97 -13.17
CA GLY A 13 -8.84 -6.53 -14.17
C GLY A 13 -8.09 -5.48 -14.98
N ASN A 14 -7.60 -5.89 -16.14
CA ASN A 14 -6.80 -5.05 -17.03
C ASN A 14 -7.48 -3.73 -17.43
N ARG A 15 -8.83 -3.70 -17.48
CA ARG A 15 -9.62 -2.52 -17.83
C ARG A 15 -9.60 -1.44 -16.76
N ASP A 16 -9.23 -1.80 -15.53
CA ASP A 16 -9.26 -0.93 -14.35
C ASP A 16 -7.88 -0.39 -13.99
N ILE A 17 -6.83 -0.87 -14.65
CA ILE A 17 -5.45 -0.41 -14.44
C ILE A 17 -5.38 1.10 -14.67
N GLY A 18 -4.81 1.80 -13.68
CA GLY A 18 -4.66 3.25 -13.67
C GLY A 18 -5.95 4.04 -13.44
N LYS A 19 -7.09 3.37 -13.19
CA LYS A 19 -8.35 4.03 -12.92
C LYS A 19 -8.68 3.99 -11.44
N PHE A 20 -9.34 5.03 -10.97
CA PHE A 20 -9.87 5.05 -9.61
C PHE A 20 -11.04 4.08 -9.47
N ARG A 21 -10.93 3.15 -8.51
CA ARG A 21 -11.94 2.14 -8.19
C ARG A 21 -12.18 2.07 -6.69
N SER A 22 -13.39 1.63 -6.34
CA SER A 22 -13.81 1.43 -4.96
C SER A 22 -14.27 -0.01 -4.79
N SER A 23 -13.78 -0.70 -3.77
CA SER A 23 -14.17 -2.07 -3.45
C SER A 23 -14.36 -2.25 -1.97
N GLU A 24 -15.36 -3.05 -1.62
CA GLU A 24 -15.66 -3.44 -0.27
C GLU A 24 -14.94 -4.75 0.06
N VAL A 25 -14.14 -4.74 1.12
CA VAL A 25 -13.23 -5.84 1.45
C VAL A 25 -13.09 -6.05 2.95
N ILE A 26 -12.56 -7.23 3.32
CA ILE A 26 -12.05 -7.52 4.66
C ILE A 26 -10.54 -7.51 4.62
N ILE A 27 -9.91 -6.81 5.56
CA ILE A 27 -8.47 -6.82 5.73
C ILE A 27 -8.08 -8.11 6.46
N THR A 28 -7.29 -8.96 5.82
CA THR A 28 -6.91 -10.25 6.38
C THR A 28 -5.56 -10.21 7.09
N ARG A 29 -4.60 -9.46 6.54
CA ARG A 29 -3.23 -9.34 7.09
C ARG A 29 -2.67 -7.96 6.83
N MET A 30 -1.69 -7.60 7.66
CA MET A 30 -0.90 -6.37 7.52
C MET A 30 0.58 -6.70 7.64
N SER A 31 1.41 -6.02 6.86
CA SER A 31 2.86 -6.08 7.00
C SER A 31 3.36 -5.12 8.07
N GLU A 32 4.64 -5.25 8.40
CA GLU A 32 5.35 -4.19 9.12
C GLU A 32 5.44 -2.91 8.28
N ILE A 33 5.55 -1.77 8.96
CA ILE A 33 5.78 -0.47 8.33
C ILE A 33 7.24 -0.39 7.93
N LYS A 34 7.50 -0.06 6.66
CA LYS A 34 8.86 0.12 6.15
C LYS A 34 9.00 1.50 5.50
N PRO A 35 10.03 2.27 5.84
CA PRO A 35 10.32 3.49 5.11
C PRO A 35 10.80 3.15 3.70
N ARG A 36 10.26 3.83 2.69
CA ARG A 36 10.63 3.75 1.29
C ARG A 36 11.12 5.10 0.80
N ILE A 37 12.13 5.11 -0.03
CA ILE A 37 12.57 6.34 -0.70
C ILE A 37 11.53 6.70 -1.78
N HIS A 38 10.90 7.85 -1.64
CA HIS A 38 10.01 8.42 -2.64
C HIS A 38 10.77 9.32 -3.63
N ARG A 39 11.67 10.16 -3.10
CA ARG A 39 12.60 10.97 -3.88
C ARG A 39 14.01 10.68 -3.44
N ALA A 40 14.79 10.08 -4.32
CA ALA A 40 16.19 9.81 -4.11
C ALA A 40 17.03 10.98 -4.62
N VAL A 41 17.96 11.43 -3.81
CA VAL A 41 18.99 12.38 -4.24
C VAL A 41 20.30 11.63 -4.40
N PHE A 42 20.86 11.70 -5.58
CA PHE A 42 22.14 11.10 -5.90
C PHE A 42 23.22 12.18 -6.06
N ARG A 43 24.39 11.92 -5.55
CA ARG A 43 25.56 12.78 -5.73
C ARG A 43 26.47 12.18 -6.77
N CYS A 44 26.83 12.93 -7.79
CA CYS A 44 27.82 12.53 -8.79
C CYS A 44 29.21 12.49 -8.15
N GLU A 45 29.91 11.36 -8.18
CA GLU A 45 31.25 11.22 -7.60
C GLU A 45 32.29 12.10 -8.30
N ASN A 46 32.08 12.42 -9.59
CA ASN A 46 33.03 13.18 -10.37
C ASN A 46 32.99 14.69 -10.11
N CYS A 47 31.77 15.28 -10.00
CA CYS A 47 31.61 16.74 -9.86
C CYS A 47 30.85 17.16 -8.60
N GLY A 48 30.31 16.24 -7.81
CA GLY A 48 29.51 16.53 -6.61
C GLY A 48 28.11 17.03 -6.88
N HIS A 49 27.68 17.17 -8.16
CA HIS A 49 26.35 17.63 -8.51
C HIS A 49 25.26 16.69 -7.96
N GLN A 50 24.17 17.26 -7.42
CA GLN A 50 23.06 16.51 -6.85
C GLN A 50 21.95 16.36 -7.90
N ILE A 51 21.48 15.12 -8.06
CA ILE A 51 20.45 14.75 -9.03
C ILE A 51 19.30 14.14 -8.28
N GLU A 52 18.12 14.73 -8.40
CA GLU A 52 16.90 14.20 -7.79
C GLU A 52 16.19 13.25 -8.76
N THR A 53 15.83 12.06 -8.29
CA THR A 53 15.12 11.04 -9.06
C THR A 53 13.90 10.55 -8.29
N ILE A 54 12.71 10.62 -8.93
CA ILE A 54 11.49 10.07 -8.35
C ILE A 54 11.52 8.55 -8.47
N GLN A 55 11.29 7.87 -7.35
CA GLN A 55 11.24 6.43 -7.26
C GLN A 55 9.80 5.95 -7.40
N SER A 56 9.42 5.55 -8.61
CA SER A 56 8.08 5.04 -8.91
C SER A 56 7.93 3.54 -8.70
N ASN A 57 9.05 2.81 -8.59
CA ASN A 57 9.09 1.38 -8.35
C ASN A 57 9.49 1.09 -6.90
N GLU A 58 8.86 0.10 -6.28
CA GLU A 58 9.13 -0.29 -4.90
C GLU A 58 10.22 -1.34 -4.76
N TYR A 59 10.52 -2.04 -5.83
CA TYR A 59 11.46 -3.18 -5.82
C TYR A 59 12.85 -2.82 -6.34
N GLU A 60 12.98 -1.72 -7.07
CA GLU A 60 14.22 -1.36 -7.72
C GLU A 60 14.50 0.14 -7.57
N LEU A 61 15.68 0.46 -7.03
CA LEU A 61 16.13 1.84 -6.92
C LEU A 61 16.59 2.31 -8.32
N LYS A 62 15.94 3.33 -8.83
CA LYS A 62 16.26 3.93 -10.12
C LYS A 62 17.38 4.95 -9.94
N GLU A 63 18.55 4.61 -10.45
CA GLU A 63 19.71 5.50 -10.46
C GLU A 63 19.71 6.41 -11.71
N PRO A 64 20.34 7.59 -11.64
CA PRO A 64 20.54 8.45 -12.80
C PRO A 64 21.43 7.75 -13.84
N LEU A 65 21.12 7.95 -15.12
CA LEU A 65 21.93 7.40 -16.22
C LEU A 65 23.05 8.36 -16.66
N LYS A 66 22.90 9.66 -16.40
CA LYS A 66 23.83 10.69 -16.82
C LYS A 66 23.78 11.87 -15.84
N CYS A 67 24.94 12.47 -15.61
CA CYS A 67 25.03 13.77 -14.95
C CYS A 67 24.61 14.87 -15.96
N PRO A 68 23.82 15.89 -15.57
CA PRO A 68 23.44 16.97 -16.48
C PRO A 68 24.63 17.68 -17.11
N ASP A 69 24.54 18.04 -18.41
CA ASP A 69 25.62 18.74 -19.13
C ASP A 69 25.73 20.21 -18.70
N GLU A 70 24.61 20.86 -18.38
CA GLU A 70 24.57 22.29 -18.07
C GLU A 70 24.97 22.62 -16.63
N THR A 71 24.63 21.75 -15.68
CA THR A 71 24.81 21.99 -14.25
C THR A 71 25.80 21.02 -13.59
N GLY A 72 26.19 19.97 -14.28
CA GLY A 72 27.12 18.92 -13.83
C GLY A 72 28.27 18.72 -14.80
N CYS A 73 28.85 17.51 -14.80
CA CYS A 73 30.02 17.16 -15.65
C CYS A 73 29.64 16.51 -16.98
N GLY A 74 28.35 16.24 -17.25
CA GLY A 74 27.92 15.56 -18.48
C GLY A 74 28.30 14.08 -18.60
N GLU A 75 28.94 13.50 -17.59
CA GLU A 75 29.40 12.11 -17.62
C GLU A 75 28.23 11.12 -17.47
N SER A 76 28.26 10.06 -18.26
CA SER A 76 27.28 8.97 -18.18
C SER A 76 27.64 8.00 -17.08
N ALA A 77 26.63 7.34 -16.48
CA ALA A 77 26.84 6.25 -15.53
C ALA A 77 27.57 5.07 -16.23
N GLY A 78 28.63 4.53 -15.61
CA GLY A 78 29.35 3.41 -16.20
C GLY A 78 30.41 2.84 -15.29
N ARG A 79 30.62 1.53 -15.39
CA ARG A 79 31.67 0.82 -14.62
C ARG A 79 33.07 1.00 -15.21
N SER A 80 33.19 1.37 -16.48
CA SER A 80 34.46 1.50 -17.20
C SER A 80 34.54 2.86 -17.85
N GLY A 81 35.03 3.86 -17.12
CA GLY A 81 35.26 5.23 -17.59
C GLY A 81 34.08 6.19 -17.44
N GLY A 82 32.97 5.80 -16.85
CA GLY A 82 31.87 6.69 -16.51
C GLY A 82 31.87 7.11 -15.04
N THR A 83 30.96 8.03 -14.68
CA THR A 83 30.78 8.44 -13.29
C THR A 83 29.92 7.44 -12.51
N ARG A 84 30.04 7.48 -11.19
CA ARG A 84 29.15 6.80 -10.26
C ARG A 84 28.26 7.79 -9.56
N PHE A 85 27.11 7.32 -9.13
CA PHE A 85 26.14 8.10 -8.37
C PHE A 85 25.98 7.50 -6.99
N GLU A 86 26.32 8.25 -5.97
CA GLU A 86 26.17 7.86 -4.59
C GLU A 86 24.80 8.36 -4.07
N LEU A 87 24.03 7.47 -3.43
CA LEU A 87 22.76 7.83 -2.82
C LEU A 87 22.99 8.65 -1.56
N ALA A 88 22.54 9.90 -1.56
CA ALA A 88 22.57 10.79 -0.40
C ALA A 88 21.28 10.61 0.40
N LEU A 89 21.25 9.62 1.29
CA LEU A 89 20.06 9.25 2.06
C LEU A 89 19.60 10.38 2.99
N GLU A 90 20.55 11.15 3.53
CA GLU A 90 20.33 12.25 4.48
C GLU A 90 19.48 13.41 3.91
N ILE A 91 19.50 13.59 2.60
CA ILE A 91 18.72 14.61 1.87
C ILE A 91 17.63 14.02 0.97
N SER A 92 17.53 12.69 0.94
CA SER A 92 16.48 11.97 0.22
C SER A 92 15.18 11.99 1.03
N ARG A 93 14.03 12.01 0.34
CA ARG A 93 12.73 11.99 0.99
C ARG A 93 12.21 10.56 1.11
N LEU A 94 12.01 10.13 2.35
CA LEU A 94 11.39 8.84 2.66
C LEU A 94 9.90 9.04 2.96
N VAL A 95 9.10 7.99 2.66
CA VAL A 95 7.70 7.86 3.06
C VAL A 95 7.53 6.48 3.69
N ASN A 96 6.70 6.40 4.70
CA ASN A 96 6.32 5.10 5.26
C ASN A 96 5.41 4.37 4.29
N ASN A 97 5.64 3.09 4.10
CA ASN A 97 4.75 2.22 3.37
C ASN A 97 4.37 0.99 4.20
N GLN A 98 3.23 0.40 3.87
CA GLN A 98 2.71 -0.80 4.50
C GLN A 98 1.86 -1.57 3.50
N TRP A 99 1.95 -2.90 3.54
CA TRP A 99 1.15 -3.78 2.71
C TRP A 99 -0.03 -4.35 3.50
N LEU A 100 -1.18 -4.39 2.85
CA LEU A 100 -2.35 -5.12 3.32
C LEU A 100 -2.63 -6.28 2.38
N GLU A 101 -3.01 -7.43 2.95
CA GLU A 101 -3.74 -8.46 2.24
C GLU A 101 -5.24 -8.25 2.51
N VAL A 102 -6.01 -8.19 1.46
CA VAL A 102 -7.47 -8.00 1.53
C VAL A 102 -8.18 -9.15 0.83
N GLN A 103 -9.40 -9.40 1.23
CA GLN A 103 -10.25 -10.44 0.69
C GLN A 103 -11.67 -9.90 0.47
N GLU A 104 -12.36 -10.43 -0.54
CA GLU A 104 -13.78 -10.18 -0.73
C GLU A 104 -14.59 -10.56 0.50
N ILE A 105 -15.64 -9.81 0.73
CA ILE A 105 -16.60 -10.08 1.80
C ILE A 105 -17.33 -11.39 1.47
N PRO A 106 -17.36 -12.38 2.37
CA PRO A 106 -17.94 -13.71 2.09
C PRO A 106 -19.40 -13.65 1.63
N GLU A 107 -20.17 -12.67 2.10
CA GLU A 107 -21.56 -12.48 1.74
C GLU A 107 -21.78 -12.09 0.27
N ASN A 108 -20.77 -11.48 -0.37
CA ASN A 108 -20.81 -11.06 -1.76
C ASN A 108 -20.27 -12.16 -2.70
N VAL A 109 -19.70 -13.23 -2.14
CA VAL A 109 -19.12 -14.32 -2.94
C VAL A 109 -20.23 -15.27 -3.43
N PRO A 110 -20.32 -15.57 -4.75
CA PRO A 110 -21.27 -16.53 -5.26
C PRO A 110 -21.10 -17.90 -4.60
N SER A 111 -22.23 -18.60 -4.39
CA SER A 111 -22.22 -19.91 -3.75
C SER A 111 -21.28 -20.90 -4.47
N GLY A 112 -20.36 -21.49 -3.70
CA GLY A 112 -19.35 -22.43 -4.22
C GLY A 112 -18.10 -21.79 -4.84
N ALA A 113 -18.02 -20.46 -4.91
CA ALA A 113 -16.82 -19.77 -5.36
C ALA A 113 -15.85 -19.48 -4.19
N GLN A 114 -14.56 -19.43 -4.50
CA GLN A 114 -13.54 -19.00 -3.54
C GLN A 114 -13.46 -17.49 -3.54
N PRO A 115 -13.36 -16.83 -2.35
CA PRO A 115 -13.16 -15.38 -2.26
C PRO A 115 -11.87 -14.95 -2.93
N SER A 116 -11.92 -13.89 -3.73
CA SER A 116 -10.73 -13.27 -4.31
C SER A 116 -9.91 -12.56 -3.25
N ARG A 117 -8.59 -12.53 -3.43
CA ARG A 117 -7.64 -11.84 -2.57
C ARG A 117 -6.84 -10.83 -3.37
N GLY A 118 -6.41 -9.77 -2.70
CA GLY A 118 -5.60 -8.73 -3.32
C GLY A 118 -4.56 -8.18 -2.36
N HIS A 119 -3.53 -7.57 -2.94
CA HIS A 119 -2.49 -6.86 -2.20
C HIS A 119 -2.67 -5.37 -2.38
N VAL A 120 -2.78 -4.66 -1.26
CA VAL A 120 -2.97 -3.22 -1.23
C VAL A 120 -1.73 -2.56 -0.64
N LEU A 121 -1.19 -1.60 -1.35
CA LEU A 121 -0.10 -0.76 -0.87
C LEU A 121 -0.66 0.51 -0.26
N ILE A 122 -0.20 0.82 0.94
CA ILE A 122 -0.54 2.04 1.67
C ILE A 122 0.71 2.87 1.86
N GLU A 123 0.60 4.17 1.68
CA GLU A 123 1.71 5.11 1.86
C GLU A 123 1.31 6.32 2.71
N GLY A 124 2.31 6.92 3.35
CA GLY A 124 2.21 8.18 4.07
C GLY A 124 1.23 8.13 5.25
N ASP A 125 0.26 9.02 5.24
CA ASP A 125 -0.68 9.24 6.36
C ASP A 125 -1.72 8.13 6.54
N LEU A 126 -1.86 7.25 5.55
CA LEU A 126 -2.80 6.12 5.60
C LEU A 126 -2.21 4.91 6.34
N VAL A 127 -0.90 4.91 6.57
CA VAL A 127 -0.20 3.83 7.28
C VAL A 127 -0.68 3.71 8.72
N ASN A 128 -0.80 2.49 9.22
CA ASN A 128 -1.20 2.16 10.61
C ASN A 128 -2.63 2.58 11.02
N LYS A 129 -3.51 2.84 10.04
CA LYS A 129 -4.92 3.19 10.32
C LYS A 129 -5.88 2.01 10.19
N HIS A 130 -5.38 0.85 9.78
CA HIS A 130 -6.15 -0.34 9.47
C HIS A 130 -5.87 -1.44 10.49
N LEU A 131 -6.83 -2.33 10.68
CA LEU A 131 -6.69 -3.48 11.57
C LEU A 131 -7.08 -4.77 10.85
N PRO A 132 -6.40 -5.90 11.08
CA PRO A 132 -6.82 -7.20 10.57
C PRO A 132 -8.21 -7.57 11.09
N GLY A 133 -9.03 -8.15 10.24
CA GLY A 133 -10.43 -8.50 10.52
C GLY A 133 -11.41 -7.36 10.28
N GLN A 134 -10.96 -6.15 10.01
CA GLN A 134 -11.80 -4.98 9.77
C GLN A 134 -12.41 -5.01 8.37
N ARG A 135 -13.70 -4.65 8.26
CA ARG A 135 -14.37 -4.38 6.98
C ARG A 135 -14.15 -2.93 6.60
N ALA A 136 -13.80 -2.72 5.35
CA ALA A 136 -13.53 -1.39 4.82
C ALA A 136 -13.93 -1.27 3.36
N ILE A 137 -14.33 -0.08 2.96
CA ILE A 137 -14.43 0.32 1.56
C ILE A 137 -13.10 0.97 1.20
N LEU A 138 -12.35 0.32 0.33
CA LEU A 138 -11.06 0.82 -0.14
C LEU A 138 -11.21 1.50 -1.50
N ASN A 139 -10.76 2.74 -1.55
CA ASN A 139 -10.66 3.52 -2.78
C ASN A 139 -9.23 3.40 -3.30
N VAL A 140 -9.05 2.72 -4.43
CA VAL A 140 -7.75 2.28 -4.92
C VAL A 140 -7.52 2.64 -6.38
N ILE A 141 -6.26 2.65 -6.78
CA ILE A 141 -5.84 2.68 -8.18
C ILE A 141 -5.06 1.38 -8.44
N PRO A 142 -5.61 0.44 -9.23
CA PRO A 142 -4.89 -0.77 -9.64
C PRO A 142 -3.70 -0.42 -10.51
N VAL A 143 -2.53 -0.96 -10.18
CA VAL A 143 -1.30 -0.87 -10.97
C VAL A 143 -0.72 -2.25 -11.22
N VAL A 144 0.10 -2.39 -12.25
CA VAL A 144 0.74 -3.66 -12.58
C VAL A 144 2.19 -3.67 -12.10
N HIS A 145 2.56 -4.77 -11.44
CA HIS A 145 3.93 -5.04 -11.04
C HIS A 145 4.48 -6.22 -11.84
N SER A 146 5.70 -6.07 -12.33
CA SER A 146 6.37 -7.14 -13.09
C SER A 146 6.70 -8.32 -12.17
N GLU A 147 6.26 -9.51 -12.55
CA GLU A 147 6.69 -10.73 -11.89
C GLU A 147 8.10 -11.12 -12.37
N TYR A 148 9.01 -11.44 -11.45
CA TYR A 148 10.36 -11.91 -11.75
C TYR A 148 10.47 -13.40 -11.38
N LYS A 149 10.79 -14.23 -12.34
CA LYS A 149 11.14 -15.64 -12.11
C LYS A 149 12.62 -15.87 -12.44
N ARG A 150 13.39 -16.33 -11.47
CA ARG A 150 14.83 -16.61 -11.63
C ARG A 150 15.61 -15.44 -12.23
N ASN A 151 15.37 -14.21 -11.74
CA ASN A 151 15.96 -12.95 -12.22
C ASN A 151 15.63 -12.59 -13.68
N LYS A 152 14.60 -13.18 -14.28
CA LYS A 152 14.09 -12.79 -15.61
C LYS A 152 12.71 -12.21 -15.48
N LYS A 153 12.45 -11.10 -16.19
CA LYS A 153 11.10 -10.54 -16.33
C LYS A 153 10.22 -11.53 -17.07
N THR A 154 9.05 -11.84 -16.51
CA THR A 154 8.04 -12.64 -17.16
C THR A 154 7.05 -11.72 -17.89
N PRO A 155 6.30 -12.20 -18.90
CA PRO A 155 5.21 -11.44 -19.50
C PRO A 155 3.96 -11.38 -18.61
N MET A 156 4.00 -11.96 -17.41
CA MET A 156 2.90 -11.93 -16.45
C MET A 156 3.13 -10.80 -15.45
N PHE A 157 2.04 -10.19 -15.02
CA PHE A 157 2.04 -9.06 -14.09
C PHE A 157 1.05 -9.34 -12.97
N ASP A 158 1.43 -9.00 -11.76
CA ASP A 158 0.54 -8.96 -10.62
C ASP A 158 -0.18 -7.61 -10.57
N ILE A 159 -1.45 -7.62 -10.21
CA ILE A 159 -2.20 -6.40 -9.94
C ILE A 159 -2.04 -6.06 -8.47
N VAL A 160 -1.53 -4.87 -8.21
CA VAL A 160 -1.40 -4.29 -6.89
C VAL A 160 -2.28 -3.06 -6.80
N TYR A 161 -2.95 -2.89 -5.69
CA TYR A 161 -3.89 -1.81 -5.46
C TYR A 161 -3.25 -0.72 -4.61
N HIS A 162 -3.01 0.47 -5.19
CA HIS A 162 -2.53 1.62 -4.42
C HIS A 162 -3.72 2.28 -3.72
N LEU A 163 -3.67 2.36 -2.40
CA LEU A 163 -4.73 2.97 -1.60
C LEU A 163 -4.69 4.50 -1.73
N VAL A 164 -5.84 5.08 -2.05
CA VAL A 164 -6.04 6.54 -2.08
C VAL A 164 -6.76 6.99 -0.81
N SER A 165 -7.79 6.26 -0.41
CA SER A 165 -8.54 6.52 0.82
C SER A 165 -9.28 5.26 1.26
N SER A 166 -9.70 5.22 2.50
CA SER A 166 -10.49 4.13 3.07
C SER A 166 -11.63 4.68 3.91
N GLU A 167 -12.75 3.97 3.90
CA GLU A 167 -13.91 4.20 4.76
C GLU A 167 -14.17 2.91 5.54
N PHE A 168 -14.40 3.01 6.84
CA PHE A 168 -14.65 1.86 7.69
C PHE A 168 -16.14 1.74 7.99
N GLU A 169 -16.67 0.52 7.91
CA GLU A 169 -18.08 0.28 8.24
C GLU A 169 -18.37 0.33 9.74
N THR A 170 -17.36 0.04 10.54
CA THR A 170 -17.49 0.00 12.02
C THR A 170 -16.53 1.00 12.64
N THR A 171 -17.03 1.74 13.63
CA THR A 171 -16.16 2.56 14.50
C THR A 171 -15.13 1.67 15.17
N PRO A 172 -13.84 2.02 15.12
CA PRO A 172 -12.81 1.30 15.85
C PRO A 172 -13.18 1.18 17.32
N PHE A 173 -12.91 0.03 17.95
CA PHE A 173 -13.18 -0.19 19.38
C PHE A 173 -12.62 0.92 20.28
N THR A 174 -11.55 1.59 19.85
CA THR A 174 -10.94 2.73 20.56
C THR A 174 -11.81 3.99 20.56
N GLU A 175 -12.79 4.11 19.65
CA GLU A 175 -13.71 5.26 19.56
C GLU A 175 -15.09 4.97 20.17
N ILE A 176 -15.33 3.74 20.62
CA ILE A 176 -16.58 3.39 21.29
C ILE A 176 -16.57 4.07 22.66
N ARG A 177 -17.39 5.10 22.80
CA ARG A 177 -17.67 5.72 24.10
C ARG A 177 -18.70 4.87 24.83
N ILE A 178 -18.24 4.18 25.85
CA ILE A 178 -19.12 3.42 26.74
C ILE A 178 -19.77 4.44 27.67
N SER A 179 -21.09 4.56 27.62
CA SER A 179 -21.84 5.42 28.53
C SER A 179 -21.80 4.84 29.95
N ASP A 180 -22.12 5.67 30.96
CA ASP A 180 -22.13 5.17 32.33
C ASP A 180 -23.30 4.19 32.54
N GLU A 181 -24.40 4.34 31.82
CA GLU A 181 -25.52 3.39 31.77
C GLU A 181 -25.09 2.03 31.19
N ASP A 182 -24.28 2.02 30.13
CA ASP A 182 -23.75 0.78 29.55
C ASP A 182 -22.80 0.06 30.53
N LYS A 183 -22.00 0.81 31.29
CA LYS A 183 -21.11 0.24 32.31
C LYS A 183 -21.89 -0.43 33.42
N GLU A 184 -22.96 0.22 33.89
CA GLU A 184 -23.84 -0.37 34.91
C GLU A 184 -24.51 -1.65 34.40
N ALA A 185 -25.04 -1.65 33.17
CA ALA A 185 -25.62 -2.83 32.55
C ALA A 185 -24.60 -3.97 32.39
N ILE A 186 -23.38 -3.67 31.98
CA ILE A 186 -22.30 -4.68 31.88
C ILE A 186 -21.95 -5.26 33.24
N LEU A 187 -21.88 -4.44 34.28
CA LEU A 187 -21.62 -4.90 35.66
C LEU A 187 -22.75 -5.76 36.19
N GLU A 188 -24.02 -5.39 35.91
CA GLU A 188 -25.18 -6.19 36.29
C GLU A 188 -25.16 -7.58 35.63
N ILE A 189 -24.93 -7.63 34.30
CA ILE A 189 -24.78 -8.88 33.55
C ILE A 189 -23.61 -9.71 34.10
N SER A 190 -22.47 -9.09 34.41
CA SER A 190 -21.29 -9.80 34.92
C SER A 190 -21.47 -10.40 36.30
N SER A 191 -22.42 -9.89 37.07
CA SER A 191 -22.75 -10.37 38.40
C SER A 191 -23.69 -11.59 38.43
N GLU A 192 -24.27 -11.96 37.29
CA GLU A 192 -25.15 -13.12 37.17
C GLU A 192 -24.38 -14.45 37.24
N PRO A 193 -24.66 -15.34 38.24
CA PRO A 193 -23.88 -16.56 38.45
C PRO A 193 -24.07 -17.64 37.37
N ASN A 194 -24.96 -17.48 36.42
CA ASN A 194 -25.27 -18.47 35.39
C ASN A 194 -24.92 -18.03 33.95
N LEU A 195 -24.11 -17.00 33.79
CA LEU A 195 -23.77 -16.43 32.47
C LEU A 195 -23.17 -17.44 31.47
N MET A 196 -22.50 -18.49 31.97
CA MET A 196 -21.87 -19.53 31.13
C MET A 196 -22.80 -20.70 30.78
N LYS A 197 -24.07 -20.66 31.11
CA LYS A 197 -25.05 -21.73 30.81
C LYS A 197 -26.07 -21.33 29.74
N LEU A 198 -25.94 -20.15 29.16
CA LEU A 198 -26.67 -19.66 28.01
C LEU A 198 -25.77 -19.80 26.80
#